data_34ba3ecad96beb0179e0df92e5b52f97
#
_entry.id   34ba3ecad96beb0179e0df92e5b52f97
#
_cell.length_a   1.000
_cell.length_b   1.000
_cell.length_c   1.000
_cell.angle_alpha   90.00
_cell.angle_beta   90.00
_cell.angle_gamma   90.00
#
_symmetry.space_group_name_H-M   'P 1'
#
loop_
_entity.id
_entity.type
_entity.pdbx_description
1 polymer ?
#
loop_
_entity_poly.entity_id
_entity_poly.type
_entity_poly.pdbx_seq_one_letter_code
_entity_poly.pdbx_strand_id
1 'polypeptide(L)'
;MPVAVVTDSTAYLPAELSGTYDLTVVPLTVVINGTNGLEGLEIQPAEVALALRARRAAVSTSRPAPSQFTEAYQRLLDAGFDGIVSVHLSAKLSGTFEAATMAAAELGDRVRVVDSGTTAMGLGFAALAAATTAGRGEDLESVRAEAADHASRVSTLFYVDTLEFLRRGGRIGAAQALLGTALSVKPILHVVDGAIVVRDKVRTAGRALAKLVDLAVEASGDGEVDIAVHHMEAPDRATALADAVSMRLGDRLRDCYITEIGAVVAAHVGPGASGVVVHRRP
;
A
#
# COMPACT_ATOMS: atom_id res chain seq x y z
N MET A 1 -3.11 -20.98 19.91
CA MET A 1 -3.53 -19.70 20.57
C MET A 1 -4.03 -18.79 19.47
N PRO A 2 -5.26 -18.26 19.56
CA PRO A 2 -5.80 -17.42 18.48
C PRO A 2 -5.02 -16.11 18.36
N VAL A 3 -4.53 -15.84 17.16
CA VAL A 3 -3.79 -14.62 16.81
C VAL A 3 -4.66 -13.76 15.92
N ALA A 4 -4.86 -12.49 16.28
CA ALA A 4 -5.53 -11.51 15.46
C ALA A 4 -4.52 -10.80 14.54
N VAL A 5 -5.00 -10.33 13.38
CA VAL A 5 -4.18 -9.54 12.47
C VAL A 5 -4.78 -8.14 12.30
N VAL A 6 -3.92 -7.15 12.48
CA VAL A 6 -4.25 -5.73 12.31
C VAL A 6 -3.42 -5.18 11.14
N THR A 7 -4.03 -4.34 10.33
CA THR A 7 -3.34 -3.58 9.28
C THR A 7 -3.85 -2.14 9.25
N ASP A 8 -3.37 -1.33 8.34
CA ASP A 8 -3.89 0.02 8.13
C ASP A 8 -4.63 0.17 6.79
N SER A 9 -5.34 1.27 6.63
CA SER A 9 -6.21 1.48 5.47
C SER A 9 -5.46 1.54 4.13
N THR A 10 -4.14 1.70 4.13
CA THR A 10 -3.36 1.74 2.89
C THR A 10 -3.08 0.36 2.28
N ALA A 11 -3.59 -0.73 2.86
CA ALA A 11 -3.48 -2.09 2.30
C ALA A 11 -4.30 -2.27 1.01
N TYR A 12 -5.39 -1.52 0.85
CA TYR A 12 -6.30 -1.50 -0.32
C TYR A 12 -6.74 -2.88 -0.81
N LEU A 13 -7.12 -3.70 0.15
CA LEU A 13 -7.60 -5.05 -0.11
C LEU A 13 -8.86 -5.03 -0.99
N PRO A 14 -8.91 -5.84 -2.06
CA PRO A 14 -10.15 -6.07 -2.79
C PRO A 14 -11.27 -6.52 -1.87
N ALA A 15 -12.52 -6.12 -2.17
CA ALA A 15 -13.67 -6.42 -1.32
C ALA A 15 -13.89 -7.93 -1.10
N GLU A 16 -13.60 -8.74 -2.13
CA GLU A 16 -13.66 -10.21 -2.06
C GLU A 16 -12.66 -10.81 -1.06
N LEU A 17 -11.51 -10.16 -0.87
CA LEU A 17 -10.50 -10.62 0.09
C LEU A 17 -10.77 -10.10 1.50
N SER A 18 -11.20 -8.83 1.63
CA SER A 18 -11.49 -8.23 2.94
C SER A 18 -12.65 -8.92 3.66
N GLY A 19 -13.59 -9.54 2.93
CA GLY A 19 -14.69 -10.32 3.50
C GLY A 19 -14.32 -11.77 3.87
N THR A 20 -13.20 -12.28 3.36
CA THR A 20 -12.76 -13.67 3.59
C THR A 20 -11.85 -13.81 4.79
N TYR A 21 -11.07 -12.77 5.09
CA TYR A 21 -10.07 -12.77 6.14
C TYR A 21 -10.49 -11.85 7.29
N ASP A 22 -10.37 -12.35 8.52
CA ASP A 22 -10.63 -11.56 9.73
C ASP A 22 -9.47 -10.59 10.00
N LEU A 23 -9.53 -9.43 9.34
CA LEU A 23 -8.53 -8.37 9.43
C LEU A 23 -9.12 -7.14 10.08
N THR A 24 -8.48 -6.65 11.13
CA THR A 24 -8.82 -5.34 11.70
C THR A 24 -8.03 -4.25 10.98
N VAL A 25 -8.73 -3.30 10.38
CA VAL A 25 -8.13 -2.17 9.67
C VAL A 25 -8.21 -0.91 10.53
N VAL A 26 -7.05 -0.28 10.79
CA VAL A 26 -6.97 1.03 11.45
C VAL A 26 -6.85 2.11 10.37
N PRO A 27 -7.86 3.00 10.21
CA PRO A 27 -7.87 3.99 9.15
C PRO A 27 -6.90 5.14 9.42
N LEU A 28 -6.19 5.57 8.37
CA LEU A 28 -5.44 6.82 8.37
C LEU A 28 -6.40 8.00 8.16
N THR A 29 -5.92 9.21 8.44
CA THR A 29 -6.68 10.45 8.29
C THR A 29 -6.26 11.19 7.02
N VAL A 30 -7.26 11.68 6.28
CA VAL A 30 -7.08 12.65 5.18
C VAL A 30 -7.61 13.99 5.63
N VAL A 31 -6.91 15.06 5.26
CA VAL A 31 -7.29 16.44 5.60
C VAL A 31 -7.52 17.20 4.29
N ILE A 32 -8.73 17.68 4.07
CA ILE A 32 -9.09 18.51 2.91
C ILE A 32 -9.53 19.88 3.42
N ASN A 33 -8.78 20.93 3.07
CA ASN A 33 -9.05 22.32 3.49
C ASN A 33 -9.21 22.48 5.01
N GLY A 34 -8.44 21.72 5.81
CA GLY A 34 -8.50 21.75 7.27
C GLY A 34 -9.58 20.86 7.91
N THR A 35 -10.42 20.21 7.12
CA THR A 35 -11.39 19.21 7.60
C THR A 35 -10.76 17.82 7.57
N ASN A 36 -10.76 17.15 8.73
CA ASN A 36 -10.25 15.80 8.89
C ASN A 36 -11.34 14.77 8.57
N GLY A 37 -10.95 13.65 7.98
CA GLY A 37 -11.83 12.50 7.83
C GLY A 37 -11.04 11.20 7.70
N LEU A 38 -11.63 10.10 8.13
CA LEU A 38 -11.03 8.77 8.10
C LEU A 38 -11.12 8.16 6.69
N GLU A 39 -10.00 7.68 6.19
CA GLU A 39 -9.91 7.02 4.87
C GLU A 39 -10.87 5.84 4.75
N GLY A 40 -11.66 5.84 3.68
CA GLY A 40 -12.59 4.76 3.35
C GLY A 40 -13.89 4.77 4.16
N LEU A 41 -13.95 5.51 5.26
CA LEU A 41 -15.14 5.67 6.10
C LEU A 41 -15.83 7.02 5.86
N GLU A 42 -15.06 8.10 5.89
CA GLU A 42 -15.56 9.47 5.82
C GLU A 42 -15.07 10.21 4.57
N ILE A 43 -13.91 9.84 4.04
CA ILE A 43 -13.34 10.43 2.81
C ILE A 43 -13.02 9.33 1.82
N GLN A 44 -13.54 9.51 0.60
CA GLN A 44 -13.33 8.60 -0.52
C GLN A 44 -12.28 9.14 -1.51
N PRO A 45 -11.64 8.28 -2.33
CA PRO A 45 -10.64 8.69 -3.33
C PRO A 45 -11.14 9.78 -4.28
N ALA A 46 -12.40 9.72 -4.71
CA ALA A 46 -13.01 10.70 -5.61
C ALA A 46 -13.03 12.11 -5.03
N GLU A 47 -13.23 12.27 -3.72
CA GLU A 47 -13.22 13.58 -3.04
C GLU A 47 -11.81 14.17 -3.05
N VAL A 48 -10.80 13.32 -2.81
CA VAL A 48 -9.39 13.71 -2.90
C VAL A 48 -9.05 14.12 -4.34
N ALA A 49 -9.47 13.37 -5.35
CA ALA A 49 -9.25 13.71 -6.74
C ALA A 49 -9.83 15.07 -7.11
N LEU A 50 -11.06 15.33 -6.68
CA LEU A 50 -11.75 16.60 -6.90
C LEU A 50 -10.97 17.75 -6.22
N ALA A 51 -10.55 17.57 -4.97
CA ALA A 51 -9.79 18.56 -4.22
C ALA A 51 -8.43 18.85 -4.88
N LEU A 52 -7.70 17.81 -5.33
CA LEU A 52 -6.41 17.97 -6.01
C LEU A 52 -6.50 18.69 -7.36
N ARG A 53 -7.62 18.54 -8.09
CA ARG A 53 -7.90 19.28 -9.32
C ARG A 53 -8.24 20.75 -9.04
N ALA A 54 -8.85 21.03 -7.90
CA ALA A 54 -9.11 22.39 -7.44
C ALA A 54 -7.80 23.02 -6.95
N ARG A 55 -7.12 23.77 -7.81
CA ARG A 55 -5.76 24.33 -7.59
C ARG A 55 -5.53 25.05 -6.25
N ARG A 56 -6.59 25.41 -5.52
CA ARG A 56 -6.55 26.10 -4.22
C ARG A 56 -6.84 25.18 -3.03
N ALA A 57 -7.19 23.91 -3.25
CA ALA A 57 -7.45 23.00 -2.16
C ALA A 57 -6.13 22.51 -1.54
N ALA A 58 -6.06 22.57 -0.22
CA ALA A 58 -4.99 21.98 0.56
C ALA A 58 -5.39 20.54 0.92
N VAL A 59 -4.62 19.56 0.46
CA VAL A 59 -4.82 18.14 0.80
C VAL A 59 -3.57 17.65 1.49
N SER A 60 -3.73 17.03 2.64
CA SER A 60 -2.65 16.37 3.39
C SER A 60 -3.17 15.11 4.08
N THR A 61 -2.28 14.33 4.66
CA THR A 61 -2.62 13.09 5.36
C THR A 61 -1.94 13.04 6.72
N SER A 62 -2.52 12.30 7.64
CA SER A 62 -1.96 12.07 8.96
C SER A 62 -2.03 10.58 9.31
N ARG A 63 -1.01 10.11 10.04
CA ARG A 63 -1.01 8.79 10.66
C ARG A 63 -2.11 8.69 11.73
N PRO A 64 -2.60 7.49 12.07
CA PRO A 64 -3.45 7.29 13.23
C PRO A 64 -2.72 7.70 14.52
N ALA A 65 -3.45 8.15 15.51
CA ALA A 65 -2.89 8.36 16.84
C ALA A 65 -2.57 7.00 17.51
N PRO A 66 -1.54 6.91 18.36
CA PRO A 66 -1.26 5.66 19.11
C PRO A 66 -2.48 5.12 19.86
N SER A 67 -3.34 5.98 20.41
CA SER A 67 -4.56 5.58 21.11
C SER A 67 -5.53 4.78 20.24
N GLN A 68 -5.62 5.06 18.93
CA GLN A 68 -6.47 4.30 18.00
C GLN A 68 -5.98 2.85 17.86
N PHE A 69 -4.66 2.64 17.89
CA PHE A 69 -4.07 1.30 17.92
C PHE A 69 -4.28 0.62 19.27
N THR A 70 -4.06 1.34 20.39
CA THR A 70 -4.31 0.80 21.74
C THR A 70 -5.76 0.33 21.87
N GLU A 71 -6.73 1.11 21.41
CA GLU A 71 -8.15 0.74 21.41
C GLU A 71 -8.44 -0.48 20.52
N ALA A 72 -7.83 -0.57 19.34
CA ALA A 72 -7.99 -1.71 18.44
C ALA A 72 -7.40 -2.98 19.06
N TYR A 73 -6.20 -2.91 19.59
CA TYR A 73 -5.52 -4.03 20.23
C TYR A 73 -6.27 -4.52 21.47
N GLN A 74 -6.70 -3.60 22.33
CA GLN A 74 -7.43 -3.97 23.55
C GLN A 74 -8.75 -4.68 23.22
N ARG A 75 -9.52 -4.18 22.23
CA ARG A 75 -10.76 -4.85 21.79
C ARG A 75 -10.52 -6.28 21.32
N LEU A 76 -9.43 -6.55 20.59
CA LEU A 76 -9.09 -7.89 20.14
C LEU A 76 -8.69 -8.81 21.29
N LEU A 77 -7.89 -8.31 22.23
CA LEU A 77 -7.52 -9.06 23.42
C LEU A 77 -8.73 -9.36 24.31
N ASP A 78 -9.65 -8.40 24.47
CA ASP A 78 -10.90 -8.59 25.23
C ASP A 78 -11.86 -9.55 24.51
N ALA A 79 -11.78 -9.67 23.18
CA ALA A 79 -12.52 -10.66 22.41
C ALA A 79 -11.93 -12.08 22.49
N GLY A 80 -10.82 -12.26 23.20
CA GLY A 80 -10.23 -13.57 23.51
C GLY A 80 -9.07 -13.99 22.60
N PHE A 81 -8.51 -13.06 21.81
CA PHE A 81 -7.25 -13.33 21.11
C PHE A 81 -6.08 -13.31 22.11
N ASP A 82 -5.16 -14.25 21.98
CA ASP A 82 -3.99 -14.36 22.83
C ASP A 82 -2.84 -13.45 22.40
N GLY A 83 -2.78 -13.13 21.07
CA GLY A 83 -1.76 -12.28 20.48
C GLY A 83 -2.25 -11.55 19.24
N ILE A 84 -1.50 -10.53 18.84
CA ILE A 84 -1.80 -9.67 17.71
C ILE A 84 -0.56 -9.48 16.85
N VAL A 85 -0.68 -9.69 15.54
CA VAL A 85 0.31 -9.25 14.55
C VAL A 85 -0.25 -8.03 13.82
N SER A 86 0.46 -6.90 13.91
CA SER A 86 0.05 -5.62 13.35
C SER A 86 1.00 -5.21 12.23
N VAL A 87 0.53 -5.28 10.97
CA VAL A 87 1.35 -5.10 9.76
C VAL A 87 1.01 -3.76 9.13
N HIS A 88 2.01 -2.91 8.94
CA HIS A 88 1.79 -1.52 8.51
C HIS A 88 2.62 -1.11 7.30
N LEU A 89 2.14 -0.04 6.64
CA LEU A 89 2.90 0.57 5.55
C LEU A 89 4.27 1.05 6.04
N SER A 90 5.20 1.18 5.07
CA SER A 90 6.60 1.56 5.33
C SER A 90 6.74 2.71 6.33
N ALA A 91 7.58 2.50 7.33
CA ALA A 91 7.98 3.51 8.31
C ALA A 91 8.65 4.73 7.67
N LYS A 92 9.24 4.58 6.46
CA LYS A 92 9.81 5.71 5.71
C LYS A 92 8.77 6.53 4.94
N LEU A 93 7.56 6.00 4.75
CA LEU A 93 6.46 6.71 4.09
C LEU A 93 5.50 7.35 5.09
N SER A 94 5.34 6.75 6.28
CA SER A 94 4.41 7.23 7.30
C SER A 94 4.88 6.85 8.70
N GLY A 95 4.58 7.68 9.69
CA GLY A 95 4.77 7.34 11.10
C GLY A 95 3.73 6.34 11.66
N THR A 96 2.94 5.67 10.82
CA THR A 96 1.93 4.69 11.24
C THR A 96 2.55 3.51 11.98
N PHE A 97 3.62 2.93 11.43
CA PHE A 97 4.39 1.87 12.10
C PHE A 97 4.87 2.28 13.49
N GLU A 98 5.37 3.50 13.62
CA GLU A 98 5.85 4.04 14.89
C GLU A 98 4.70 4.21 15.90
N ALA A 99 3.54 4.72 15.45
CA ALA A 99 2.35 4.85 16.29
C ALA A 99 1.83 3.50 16.79
N ALA A 100 1.80 2.49 15.90
CA ALA A 100 1.45 1.11 16.24
C ALA A 100 2.44 0.49 17.25
N THR A 101 3.74 0.76 17.08
CA THR A 101 4.81 0.28 17.98
C THR A 101 4.69 0.91 19.37
N MET A 102 4.37 2.21 19.44
CA MET A 102 4.13 2.88 20.72
C MET A 102 2.95 2.24 21.47
N ALA A 103 1.84 1.98 20.78
CA ALA A 103 0.68 1.31 21.38
C ALA A 103 1.00 -0.14 21.81
N ALA A 104 1.76 -0.88 21.00
CA ALA A 104 2.17 -2.25 21.30
C ALA A 104 3.02 -2.34 22.57
N ALA A 105 3.88 -1.34 22.83
CA ALA A 105 4.73 -1.30 24.00
C ALA A 105 3.94 -1.29 25.34
N GLU A 106 2.72 -0.77 25.34
CA GLU A 106 1.82 -0.76 26.51
C GLU A 106 1.25 -2.17 26.82
N LEU A 107 1.23 -3.07 25.81
CA LEU A 107 0.61 -4.39 25.89
C LEU A 107 1.63 -5.54 25.98
N GLY A 108 2.92 -5.22 26.00
CA GLY A 108 4.03 -6.15 26.15
C GLY A 108 4.14 -7.16 25.01
N ASP A 109 4.47 -8.40 25.36
CA ASP A 109 4.80 -9.44 24.37
C ASP A 109 3.61 -9.98 23.57
N ARG A 110 2.41 -9.51 23.84
CA ARG A 110 1.20 -9.94 23.13
C ARG A 110 1.02 -9.30 21.75
N VAL A 111 1.75 -8.24 21.43
CA VAL A 111 1.65 -7.55 20.13
C VAL A 111 2.99 -7.54 19.42
N ARG A 112 2.99 -7.96 18.16
CA ARG A 112 4.13 -7.86 17.26
C ARG A 112 3.81 -6.92 16.11
N VAL A 113 4.62 -5.90 15.91
CA VAL A 113 4.43 -4.92 14.83
C VAL A 113 5.43 -5.21 13.72
N VAL A 114 4.96 -5.22 12.48
CA VAL A 114 5.74 -5.48 11.27
C VAL A 114 5.72 -4.25 10.37
N ASP A 115 6.89 -3.73 10.04
CA ASP A 115 7.06 -2.77 8.92
C ASP A 115 7.10 -3.55 7.61
N SER A 116 6.11 -3.38 6.75
CA SER A 116 6.10 -4.06 5.45
C SER A 116 7.13 -3.48 4.48
N GLY A 117 7.72 -2.34 4.76
CA GLY A 117 8.61 -1.62 3.85
C GLY A 117 7.95 -1.19 2.54
N THR A 118 6.62 -1.25 2.43
CA THR A 118 5.86 -0.97 1.21
C THR A 118 4.51 -0.31 1.54
N THR A 119 3.56 -0.30 0.60
CA THR A 119 2.19 0.21 0.74
C THR A 119 1.28 -0.45 -0.29
N ALA A 120 0.01 -0.10 -0.30
CA ALA A 120 -1.00 -0.65 -1.19
C ALA A 120 -1.08 -2.18 -1.05
N MET A 121 -1.41 -2.91 -2.12
CA MET A 121 -1.47 -4.38 -2.05
C MET A 121 -0.12 -5.03 -1.70
N GLY A 122 0.99 -4.30 -1.72
CA GLY A 122 2.24 -4.81 -1.14
C GLY A 122 2.11 -5.06 0.37
N LEU A 123 1.54 -4.12 1.10
CA LEU A 123 1.11 -4.30 2.48
C LEU A 123 -0.03 -5.32 2.57
N GLY A 124 -0.99 -5.25 1.63
CA GLY A 124 -2.14 -6.17 1.59
C GLY A 124 -1.73 -7.64 1.52
N PHE A 125 -0.80 -8.01 0.66
CA PHE A 125 -0.30 -9.40 0.55
C PHE A 125 0.35 -9.88 1.86
N ALA A 126 1.14 -9.04 2.52
CA ALA A 126 1.74 -9.37 3.81
C ALA A 126 0.67 -9.56 4.92
N ALA A 127 -0.35 -8.70 4.95
CA ALA A 127 -1.46 -8.82 5.90
C ALA A 127 -2.31 -10.08 5.64
N LEU A 128 -2.56 -10.42 4.38
CA LEU A 128 -3.28 -11.64 3.98
C LEU A 128 -2.52 -12.90 4.34
N ALA A 129 -1.20 -12.93 4.15
CA ALA A 129 -0.35 -14.04 4.56
C ALA A 129 -0.40 -14.25 6.07
N ALA A 130 -0.28 -13.16 6.85
CA ALA A 130 -0.44 -13.20 8.30
C ALA A 130 -1.81 -13.77 8.70
N ALA A 131 -2.89 -13.26 8.10
CA ALA A 131 -4.25 -13.70 8.41
C ALA A 131 -4.49 -15.18 8.04
N THR A 132 -3.94 -15.62 6.91
CA THR A 132 -4.00 -17.03 6.50
C THR A 132 -3.30 -17.94 7.52
N THR A 133 -2.13 -17.55 7.97
CA THR A 133 -1.32 -18.31 8.94
C THR A 133 -1.96 -18.30 10.33
N ALA A 134 -2.51 -17.15 10.75
CA ALA A 134 -3.30 -17.06 11.98
C ALA A 134 -4.55 -17.94 11.94
N GLY A 135 -5.27 -17.97 10.79
CA GLY A 135 -6.44 -18.84 10.59
C GLY A 135 -6.14 -20.34 10.63
N ARG A 136 -4.88 -20.74 10.40
CA ARG A 136 -4.40 -22.12 10.59
C ARG A 136 -4.09 -22.48 12.05
N GLY A 137 -4.16 -21.50 12.97
CA GLY A 137 -3.88 -21.68 14.40
C GLY A 137 -2.40 -21.65 14.75
N GLU A 138 -1.56 -21.15 13.86
CA GLU A 138 -0.12 -20.97 14.12
C GLU A 138 0.12 -19.93 15.24
N ASP A 139 1.30 -19.98 15.84
CA ASP A 139 1.68 -19.09 16.92
C ASP A 139 2.02 -17.66 16.47
N LEU A 140 2.13 -16.75 17.42
CA LEU A 140 2.36 -15.32 17.19
C LEU A 140 3.63 -15.05 16.38
N GLU A 141 4.73 -15.76 16.66
CA GLU A 141 6.00 -15.55 15.96
C GLU A 141 5.96 -16.13 14.53
N SER A 142 5.29 -17.25 14.31
CA SER A 142 5.05 -17.83 12.99
C SER A 142 4.23 -16.88 12.13
N VAL A 143 3.14 -16.30 12.65
CA VAL A 143 2.31 -15.31 11.95
C VAL A 143 3.10 -14.04 11.63
N ARG A 144 3.91 -13.56 12.57
CA ARG A 144 4.79 -12.39 12.34
C ARG A 144 5.84 -12.68 11.26
N ALA A 145 6.49 -13.84 11.33
CA ALA A 145 7.53 -14.23 10.37
C ALA A 145 6.96 -14.34 8.95
N GLU A 146 5.78 -14.91 8.80
CA GLU A 146 5.08 -15.03 7.52
C GLU A 146 4.75 -13.67 6.91
N ALA A 147 4.23 -12.74 7.74
CA ALA A 147 4.00 -11.36 7.27
C ALA A 147 5.28 -10.70 6.76
N ALA A 148 6.39 -10.85 7.48
CA ALA A 148 7.68 -10.27 7.11
C ALA A 148 8.28 -10.93 5.85
N ASP A 149 8.16 -12.25 5.71
CA ASP A 149 8.63 -12.97 4.53
C ASP A 149 7.88 -12.53 3.28
N HIS A 150 6.54 -12.52 3.32
CA HIS A 150 5.71 -12.06 2.20
C HIS A 150 5.98 -10.59 1.85
N ALA A 151 6.14 -9.70 2.83
CA ALA A 151 6.53 -8.31 2.59
C ALA A 151 7.86 -8.21 1.83
N SER A 152 8.84 -9.07 2.13
CA SER A 152 10.16 -9.09 1.48
C SER A 152 10.12 -9.55 0.01
N ARG A 153 9.05 -10.23 -0.40
CA ARG A 153 8.83 -10.78 -1.75
C ARG A 153 8.07 -9.83 -2.67
N VAL A 154 7.72 -8.64 -2.17
CA VAL A 154 6.93 -7.66 -2.92
C VAL A 154 7.82 -6.69 -3.69
N SER A 155 7.39 -6.35 -4.90
CA SER A 155 7.92 -5.23 -5.69
C SER A 155 6.78 -4.29 -6.05
N THR A 156 6.85 -3.05 -5.59
CA THR A 156 5.83 -2.01 -5.86
C THR A 156 6.39 -1.01 -6.86
N LEU A 157 5.79 -0.97 -8.05
CA LEU A 157 6.17 -0.15 -9.19
C LEU A 157 5.00 0.77 -9.56
N PHE A 158 5.25 2.04 -9.86
CA PHE A 158 4.17 2.94 -10.21
C PHE A 158 4.63 4.12 -11.09
N TYR A 159 3.68 4.67 -11.80
CA TYR A 159 3.79 5.86 -12.63
C TYR A 159 2.89 6.94 -12.06
N VAL A 160 3.35 8.18 -12.12
CA VAL A 160 2.56 9.37 -11.77
C VAL A 160 2.57 10.38 -12.92
N ASP A 161 1.47 11.08 -13.14
CA ASP A 161 1.40 12.12 -14.15
C ASP A 161 2.30 13.33 -13.83
N THR A 162 2.49 13.61 -12.53
CA THR A 162 3.37 14.67 -12.03
C THR A 162 3.96 14.30 -10.66
N LEU A 163 5.18 14.74 -10.40
CA LEU A 163 5.83 14.59 -9.09
C LEU A 163 5.35 15.62 -8.05
N GLU A 164 4.49 16.56 -8.45
CA GLU A 164 4.08 17.68 -7.61
C GLU A 164 3.38 17.23 -6.33
N PHE A 165 2.51 16.21 -6.41
CA PHE A 165 1.80 15.71 -5.23
C PHE A 165 2.73 14.99 -4.26
N LEU A 166 3.65 14.17 -4.75
CA LEU A 166 4.70 13.54 -3.93
C LEU A 166 5.59 14.59 -3.26
N ARG A 167 5.92 15.67 -3.98
CA ARG A 167 6.71 16.80 -3.45
C ARG A 167 5.96 17.51 -2.32
N ARG A 168 4.71 17.90 -2.56
CA ARG A 168 3.88 18.59 -1.56
C ARG A 168 3.66 17.73 -0.32
N GLY A 169 3.45 16.44 -0.52
CA GLY A 169 3.29 15.48 0.58
C GLY A 169 4.59 15.10 1.29
N GLY A 170 5.77 15.53 0.79
CA GLY A 170 7.07 15.18 1.36
C GLY A 170 7.49 13.71 1.15
N ARG A 171 6.79 12.95 0.28
CA ARG A 171 7.08 11.54 -0.03
C ARG A 171 7.82 11.37 -1.35
N ILE A 172 8.36 12.46 -1.91
CA ILE A 172 9.07 12.45 -3.18
C ILE A 172 10.39 11.64 -3.15
N GLY A 173 11.02 11.48 -1.98
CA GLY A 173 12.26 10.72 -1.82
C GLY A 173 13.36 11.16 -2.79
N ALA A 174 14.12 10.21 -3.31
CA ALA A 174 15.19 10.46 -4.29
C ALA A 174 14.67 11.02 -5.64
N ALA A 175 13.37 10.93 -5.93
CA ALA A 175 12.77 11.52 -7.13
C ALA A 175 12.81 13.07 -7.14
N GLN A 176 13.16 13.70 -6.01
CA GLN A 176 13.39 15.14 -5.92
C GLN A 176 14.45 15.64 -6.92
N ALA A 177 15.44 14.81 -7.24
CA ALA A 177 16.46 15.14 -8.25
C ALA A 177 15.91 15.36 -9.67
N LEU A 178 14.65 14.98 -9.93
CA LEU A 178 13.97 15.21 -11.21
C LEU A 178 13.24 16.57 -11.28
N LEU A 179 13.10 17.25 -10.16
CA LEU A 179 12.45 18.57 -10.14
C LEU A 179 13.35 19.59 -10.84
N GLY A 180 12.74 20.40 -11.72
CA GLY A 180 13.46 21.44 -12.44
C GLY A 180 14.15 20.98 -13.73
N THR A 181 14.05 19.70 -14.11
CA THR A 181 14.50 19.28 -15.43
C THR A 181 13.56 19.83 -16.51
N ALA A 182 14.12 20.51 -17.52
CA ALA A 182 13.37 21.25 -18.54
C ALA A 182 12.54 20.38 -19.51
N LEU A 183 12.60 19.07 -19.41
CA LEU A 183 11.84 18.14 -20.25
C LEU A 183 10.66 17.56 -19.45
N SER A 184 9.50 17.49 -20.13
CA SER A 184 8.31 16.75 -19.64
C SER A 184 8.62 15.26 -19.51
N VAL A 185 9.32 14.89 -18.46
CA VAL A 185 9.69 13.49 -18.17
C VAL A 185 8.58 12.87 -17.34
N LYS A 186 8.18 11.66 -17.72
CA LYS A 186 7.24 10.81 -16.98
C LYS A 186 8.05 9.79 -16.19
N PRO A 187 8.16 9.95 -14.87
CA PRO A 187 8.96 9.05 -14.05
C PRO A 187 8.21 7.74 -13.80
N ILE A 188 8.96 6.65 -13.79
CA ILE A 188 8.55 5.39 -13.22
C ILE A 188 9.27 5.25 -11.90
N LEU A 189 8.49 5.03 -10.87
CA LEU A 189 8.93 4.98 -9.49
C LEU A 189 8.77 3.56 -8.95
N HIS A 190 9.56 3.24 -7.94
CA HIS A 190 9.38 2.00 -7.18
C HIS A 190 9.71 2.23 -5.70
N VAL A 191 9.25 1.32 -4.86
CA VAL A 191 9.60 1.32 -3.44
C VAL A 191 10.78 0.38 -3.24
N VAL A 192 11.86 0.91 -2.68
CA VAL A 192 13.07 0.16 -2.32
C VAL A 192 13.45 0.53 -0.90
N ASP A 193 13.70 -0.48 -0.07
CA ASP A 193 14.02 -0.29 1.33
C ASP A 193 13.03 0.67 2.03
N GLY A 194 11.76 0.56 1.70
CA GLY A 194 10.70 1.39 2.26
C GLY A 194 10.59 2.81 1.70
N ALA A 195 11.45 3.25 0.79
CA ALA A 195 11.45 4.61 0.24
C ALA A 195 11.12 4.64 -1.25
N ILE A 196 10.51 5.75 -1.71
CA ILE A 196 10.24 5.97 -3.12
C ILE A 196 11.51 6.41 -3.84
N VAL A 197 11.89 5.67 -4.89
CA VAL A 197 13.03 5.99 -5.74
C VAL A 197 12.65 5.93 -7.22
N VAL A 198 13.47 6.55 -8.06
CA VAL A 198 13.27 6.54 -9.52
C VAL A 198 13.82 5.24 -10.09
N ARG A 199 12.98 4.50 -10.80
CA ARG A 199 13.38 3.29 -11.52
C ARG A 199 13.75 3.59 -12.97
N ASP A 200 12.93 4.45 -13.64
CA ASP A 200 13.14 4.79 -15.05
C ASP A 200 12.48 6.14 -15.38
N LYS A 201 12.74 6.64 -16.60
CA LYS A 201 12.23 7.92 -17.11
C LYS A 201 11.85 7.76 -18.57
N VAL A 202 10.61 8.13 -18.90
CA VAL A 202 10.11 8.11 -20.26
C VAL A 202 9.46 9.45 -20.61
N ARG A 203 9.07 9.66 -21.89
CA ARG A 203 8.54 10.96 -22.34
C ARG A 203 7.01 11.00 -22.42
N THR A 204 6.33 9.85 -22.45
CA THR A 204 4.87 9.78 -22.62
C THR A 204 4.25 8.80 -21.66
N ALA A 205 2.98 9.01 -21.29
CA ALA A 205 2.22 8.09 -20.43
C ALA A 205 2.14 6.68 -21.04
N GLY A 206 1.90 6.54 -22.35
CA GLY A 206 1.85 5.23 -23.00
C GLY A 206 3.18 4.46 -22.90
N ARG A 207 4.33 5.16 -23.03
CA ARG A 207 5.64 4.53 -22.80
C ARG A 207 5.86 4.16 -21.33
N ALA A 208 5.31 4.97 -20.40
CA ALA A 208 5.41 4.66 -18.98
C ALA A 208 4.64 3.38 -18.64
N LEU A 209 3.42 3.23 -19.15
CA LEU A 209 2.62 2.01 -18.94
C LEU A 209 3.28 0.77 -19.56
N ALA A 210 3.79 0.86 -20.80
CA ALA A 210 4.53 -0.22 -21.42
C ALA A 210 5.77 -0.62 -20.61
N LYS A 211 6.50 0.37 -20.07
CA LYS A 211 7.67 0.13 -19.23
C LYS A 211 7.30 -0.48 -17.88
N LEU A 212 6.14 -0.12 -17.29
CA LEU A 212 5.63 -0.78 -16.07
C LEU A 212 5.39 -2.27 -16.31
N VAL A 213 4.84 -2.66 -17.48
CA VAL A 213 4.68 -4.08 -17.86
C VAL A 213 6.03 -4.79 -17.88
N ASP A 214 7.03 -4.22 -18.56
CA ASP A 214 8.36 -4.83 -18.64
C ASP A 214 9.00 -5.00 -17.26
N LEU A 215 8.89 -3.97 -16.41
CA LEU A 215 9.45 -3.99 -15.06
C LEU A 215 8.70 -4.95 -14.12
N ALA A 216 7.38 -5.08 -14.27
CA ALA A 216 6.59 -6.04 -13.51
C ALA A 216 6.98 -7.48 -13.87
N VAL A 217 7.17 -7.77 -15.16
CA VAL A 217 7.65 -9.08 -15.63
C VAL A 217 9.08 -9.34 -15.16
N GLU A 218 9.97 -8.34 -15.18
CA GLU A 218 11.33 -8.45 -14.62
C GLU A 218 11.28 -8.78 -13.12
N ALA A 219 10.44 -8.07 -12.35
CA ALA A 219 10.31 -8.26 -10.90
C ALA A 219 9.69 -9.61 -10.51
N SER A 220 8.93 -10.22 -11.41
CA SER A 220 8.28 -11.53 -11.18
C SER A 220 9.25 -12.70 -11.10
N GLY A 221 10.46 -12.60 -11.68
CA GLY A 221 11.39 -13.72 -11.76
C GLY A 221 10.80 -14.88 -12.54
N ASP A 222 11.16 -16.12 -12.16
CA ASP A 222 10.74 -17.33 -12.86
C ASP A 222 9.62 -18.12 -12.17
N GLY A 223 9.30 -17.79 -10.91
CA GLY A 223 8.30 -18.47 -10.08
C GLY A 223 6.87 -17.99 -10.30
N GLU A 224 5.97 -18.55 -9.50
CA GLU A 224 4.57 -18.14 -9.43
C GLU A 224 4.42 -16.77 -8.74
N VAL A 225 3.48 -15.99 -9.23
CA VAL A 225 3.26 -14.62 -8.73
C VAL A 225 1.78 -14.28 -8.65
N ASP A 226 1.47 -13.37 -7.72
CA ASP A 226 0.23 -12.62 -7.68
C ASP A 226 0.52 -11.17 -8.08
N ILE A 227 -0.44 -10.56 -8.76
CA ILE A 227 -0.34 -9.18 -9.23
C ILE A 227 -1.50 -8.37 -8.66
N ALA A 228 -1.21 -7.16 -8.21
CA ALA A 228 -2.24 -6.16 -7.98
C ALA A 228 -1.95 -4.91 -8.81
N VAL A 229 -2.92 -4.52 -9.62
CA VAL A 229 -2.86 -3.28 -10.40
C VAL A 229 -3.69 -2.23 -9.71
N HIS A 230 -3.06 -1.10 -9.44
CA HIS A 230 -3.69 0.04 -8.80
C HIS A 230 -3.84 1.21 -9.74
N HIS A 231 -4.91 1.99 -9.54
CA HIS A 231 -5.13 3.23 -10.28
C HIS A 231 -5.74 4.32 -9.40
N MET A 232 -5.59 5.56 -9.83
CA MET A 232 -6.32 6.72 -9.33
C MET A 232 -7.12 7.33 -10.48
N GLU A 233 -8.45 7.14 -10.48
CA GLU A 233 -9.38 7.59 -11.53
C GLU A 233 -8.92 7.21 -12.97
N ALA A 234 -8.36 6.02 -13.14
CA ALA A 234 -7.85 5.55 -14.44
C ALA A 234 -8.16 4.05 -14.66
N PRO A 235 -9.44 3.61 -14.54
CA PRO A 235 -9.80 2.18 -14.59
C PRO A 235 -9.42 1.53 -15.93
N ASP A 236 -9.62 2.22 -17.06
CA ASP A 236 -9.28 1.67 -18.39
C ASP A 236 -7.77 1.41 -18.52
N ARG A 237 -6.94 2.30 -17.94
CA ARG A 237 -5.48 2.10 -17.91
C ARG A 237 -5.11 0.91 -17.03
N ALA A 238 -5.78 0.75 -15.90
CA ALA A 238 -5.53 -0.36 -14.99
C ALA A 238 -5.88 -1.70 -15.65
N THR A 239 -7.05 -1.78 -16.32
CA THR A 239 -7.44 -2.98 -17.06
C THR A 239 -6.43 -3.31 -18.16
N ALA A 240 -6.06 -2.34 -18.99
CA ALA A 240 -5.07 -2.56 -20.05
C ALA A 240 -3.70 -2.98 -19.49
N LEU A 241 -3.30 -2.43 -18.33
CA LEU A 241 -2.06 -2.79 -17.66
C LEU A 241 -2.11 -4.22 -17.09
N ALA A 242 -3.23 -4.59 -16.45
CA ALA A 242 -3.46 -5.93 -15.93
C ALA A 242 -3.45 -6.98 -17.05
N ASP A 243 -4.16 -6.73 -18.15
CA ASP A 243 -4.20 -7.61 -19.33
C ASP A 243 -2.81 -7.81 -19.92
N ALA A 244 -2.04 -6.72 -20.10
CA ALA A 244 -0.71 -6.79 -20.68
C ALA A 244 0.29 -7.56 -19.78
N VAL A 245 0.23 -7.36 -18.46
CA VAL A 245 1.06 -8.10 -17.49
C VAL A 245 0.64 -9.57 -17.48
N SER A 246 -0.65 -9.86 -17.41
CA SER A 246 -1.19 -11.24 -17.39
C SER A 246 -0.80 -12.02 -18.61
N MET A 247 -0.90 -11.41 -19.80
CA MET A 247 -0.48 -12.04 -21.06
C MET A 247 1.01 -12.41 -21.06
N ARG A 248 1.87 -11.57 -20.47
CA ARG A 248 3.31 -11.79 -20.41
C ARG A 248 3.71 -12.84 -19.37
N LEU A 249 2.99 -12.94 -18.28
CA LEU A 249 3.25 -13.89 -17.20
C LEU A 249 2.72 -15.29 -17.53
N GLY A 250 1.59 -15.38 -18.25
CA GLY A 250 0.97 -16.66 -18.61
C GLY A 250 0.68 -17.52 -17.37
N ASP A 251 1.06 -18.79 -17.43
CA ASP A 251 0.76 -19.78 -16.38
C ASP A 251 1.45 -19.51 -15.02
N ARG A 252 2.38 -18.58 -14.97
CA ARG A 252 3.02 -18.17 -13.73
C ARG A 252 2.13 -17.24 -12.87
N LEU A 253 1.17 -16.57 -13.50
CA LEU A 253 0.22 -15.73 -12.80
C LEU A 253 -0.83 -16.59 -12.10
N ARG A 254 -0.97 -16.42 -10.79
CA ARG A 254 -1.99 -17.09 -9.98
C ARG A 254 -3.21 -16.21 -9.80
N ASP A 255 -3.02 -15.03 -9.20
CA ASP A 255 -4.10 -14.09 -8.96
C ASP A 255 -3.75 -12.70 -9.53
N CYS A 256 -4.76 -12.02 -10.09
CA CYS A 256 -4.63 -10.65 -10.58
C CYS A 256 -5.78 -9.80 -10.06
N TYR A 257 -5.46 -8.79 -9.28
CA TYR A 257 -6.42 -7.87 -8.69
C TYR A 257 -6.32 -6.51 -9.33
N ILE A 258 -7.45 -5.83 -9.53
CA ILE A 258 -7.50 -4.43 -9.95
C ILE A 258 -8.25 -3.67 -8.87
N THR A 259 -7.58 -2.69 -8.24
CA THR A 259 -8.19 -1.87 -7.18
C THR A 259 -7.86 -0.40 -7.37
N GLU A 260 -8.83 0.47 -7.05
CA GLU A 260 -8.54 1.88 -6.90
C GLU A 260 -7.75 2.13 -5.62
N ILE A 261 -6.73 2.99 -5.68
CA ILE A 261 -6.00 3.42 -4.48
C ILE A 261 -6.89 4.29 -3.61
N GLY A 262 -6.80 4.11 -2.31
CA GLY A 262 -7.55 4.90 -1.35
C GLY A 262 -7.09 6.37 -1.27
N ALA A 263 -7.81 7.13 -0.46
CA ALA A 263 -7.69 8.57 -0.35
C ALA A 263 -6.31 9.04 0.16
N VAL A 264 -5.66 8.25 1.04
CA VAL A 264 -4.34 8.59 1.62
C VAL A 264 -3.26 8.54 0.55
N VAL A 265 -3.10 7.43 -0.17
CA VAL A 265 -2.08 7.34 -1.23
C VAL A 265 -2.44 8.25 -2.39
N ALA A 266 -3.72 8.38 -2.74
CA ALA A 266 -4.22 9.30 -3.76
C ALA A 266 -3.77 10.73 -3.53
N ALA A 267 -3.78 11.23 -2.28
CA ALA A 267 -3.31 12.56 -1.92
C ALA A 267 -1.83 12.81 -2.28
N HIS A 268 -1.02 11.75 -2.34
CA HIS A 268 0.41 11.84 -2.63
C HIS A 268 0.77 11.55 -4.09
N VAL A 269 0.03 10.66 -4.77
CA VAL A 269 0.36 10.30 -6.15
C VAL A 269 -0.46 11.08 -7.18
N GLY A 270 -1.65 11.54 -6.80
CA GLY A 270 -2.54 12.34 -7.63
C GLY A 270 -3.29 11.57 -8.71
N PRO A 271 -4.26 12.26 -9.38
CA PRO A 271 -5.07 11.65 -10.43
C PRO A 271 -4.23 11.14 -11.60
N GLY A 272 -4.67 10.04 -12.23
CA GLY A 272 -4.01 9.40 -13.36
C GLY A 272 -2.84 8.49 -12.98
N ALA A 273 -2.49 8.38 -11.69
CA ALA A 273 -1.50 7.42 -11.23
C ALA A 273 -1.94 5.98 -11.55
N SER A 274 -0.97 5.15 -11.89
CA SER A 274 -1.16 3.72 -12.12
C SER A 274 0.05 2.95 -11.61
N GLY A 275 -0.17 1.79 -10.97
CA GLY A 275 0.90 1.00 -10.39
C GLY A 275 0.65 -0.49 -10.52
N VAL A 276 1.73 -1.26 -10.40
CA VAL A 276 1.71 -2.72 -10.32
C VAL A 276 2.47 -3.14 -9.08
N VAL A 277 1.83 -3.93 -8.27
CA VAL A 277 2.45 -4.66 -7.17
C VAL A 277 2.65 -6.10 -7.63
N VAL A 278 3.87 -6.57 -7.58
CA VAL A 278 4.25 -7.95 -7.87
C VAL A 278 4.57 -8.63 -6.55
N HIS A 279 3.87 -9.70 -6.24
CA HIS A 279 4.14 -10.55 -5.09
C HIS A 279 4.61 -11.92 -5.59
N ARG A 280 5.86 -12.29 -5.30
CA ARG A 280 6.41 -13.60 -5.62
C ARG A 280 5.98 -14.60 -4.56
N ARG A 281 5.29 -15.66 -4.97
CA ARG A 281 4.90 -16.72 -4.04
C ARG A 281 6.11 -17.45 -3.48
N PRO A 282 6.01 -18.00 -2.26
CA PRO A 282 7.06 -18.80 -1.61
C PRO A 282 7.51 -19.99 -2.45
#